data_2f5789e94548e08c3945ae1432fd0f3f
#
_entry.id   2f5789e94548e08c3945ae1432fd0f3f
#
_cell.length_a   1.000
_cell.length_b   1.000
_cell.length_c   1.000
_cell.angle_alpha   90.00
_cell.angle_beta   90.00
_cell.angle_gamma   90.00
#
_symmetry.space_group_name_H-M   'P 1'
#
loop_
_entity.id
_entity.type
_entity.pdbx_description
1 polymer ?
#
loop_
_entity_poly.entity_id
_entity_poly.type
_entity_poly.pdbx_seq_one_letter_code
_entity_poly.pdbx_strand_id
1 'polypeptide(L)'
;MKRDRRQALTPLNMMPFWLEAAESRRFSRLDRDLRVEIVVIGAGITGLTAAYLLVLGGHSVAVFDRGRVAERDSGHTSAHLTMVSDRRLSSLVRAWGRDRARS
;
A
#
# COMPACT_ATOMS: atom_id res chain seq x y z
N MET A 1 29.50 -14.04 -41.30
CA MET A 1 29.18 -12.86 -40.50
C MET A 1 28.15 -13.28 -39.44
N LYS A 2 28.59 -13.75 -38.26
CA LYS A 2 27.71 -14.18 -37.15
C LYS A 2 27.24 -12.93 -36.41
N ARG A 3 25.98 -12.61 -36.52
CA ARG A 3 25.33 -11.58 -35.69
C ARG A 3 25.32 -12.05 -34.23
N ASP A 4 26.11 -11.38 -33.40
CA ASP A 4 26.08 -11.56 -31.95
C ASP A 4 24.73 -11.08 -31.41
N ARG A 5 23.84 -12.02 -31.06
CA ARG A 5 22.51 -11.78 -30.49
C ARG A 5 22.58 -11.65 -28.99
N ARG A 6 23.61 -11.06 -28.45
CA ARG A 6 23.62 -10.63 -27.05
C ARG A 6 23.19 -9.15 -26.97
N GLN A 7 21.98 -8.85 -27.44
CA GLN A 7 21.32 -7.65 -26.94
C GLN A 7 21.13 -7.88 -25.44
N ALA A 8 21.95 -7.19 -24.65
CA ALA A 8 21.77 -7.12 -23.22
C ALA A 8 20.32 -6.63 -22.98
N LEU A 9 19.49 -7.50 -22.44
CA LEU A 9 18.16 -7.12 -21.99
C LEU A 9 18.38 -6.03 -20.95
N THR A 10 18.03 -4.81 -21.29
CA THR A 10 17.97 -3.72 -20.32
C THR A 10 17.09 -4.22 -19.17
N PRO A 11 17.58 -4.22 -17.92
CA PRO A 11 16.75 -4.66 -16.81
C PRO A 11 15.48 -3.82 -16.85
N LEU A 12 14.33 -4.50 -16.94
CA LEU A 12 13.03 -3.84 -16.85
C LEU A 12 13.02 -3.07 -15.53
N ASN A 13 12.84 -1.77 -15.60
CA ASN A 13 12.60 -0.97 -14.40
C ASN A 13 11.27 -1.41 -13.81
N MET A 14 11.31 -2.22 -12.77
CA MET A 14 10.13 -2.76 -12.09
C MET A 14 9.53 -1.76 -11.08
N MET A 15 9.97 -0.51 -11.13
CA MET A 15 9.42 0.55 -10.29
C MET A 15 8.00 0.88 -10.77
N PRO A 16 6.98 0.83 -9.90
CA PRO A 16 5.64 1.28 -10.26
C PRO A 16 5.64 2.75 -10.67
N PHE A 17 4.88 3.07 -11.71
CA PHE A 17 4.80 4.41 -12.30
C PHE A 17 4.55 5.52 -11.26
N TRP A 18 3.68 5.30 -10.30
CA TRP A 18 3.35 6.29 -9.26
C TRP A 18 4.47 6.52 -8.25
N LEU A 19 5.36 5.55 -8.02
CA LEU A 19 6.55 5.76 -7.19
C LEU A 19 7.60 6.59 -7.92
N GLU A 20 7.65 6.51 -9.25
CA GLU A 20 8.56 7.27 -10.09
C GLU A 20 8.02 8.69 -10.34
N ALA A 21 6.71 8.83 -10.56
CA ALA A 21 6.06 10.09 -10.90
C ALA A 21 5.71 10.97 -9.70
N ALA A 22 5.58 10.40 -8.50
CA ALA A 22 5.20 11.15 -7.31
C ALA A 22 6.41 11.57 -6.49
N GLU A 23 6.60 12.86 -6.27
CA GLU A 23 7.50 13.35 -5.23
C GLU A 23 6.98 12.90 -3.86
N SER A 24 7.53 11.82 -3.34
CA SER A 24 7.19 11.32 -2.01
C SER A 24 7.62 12.34 -0.95
N ARG A 25 6.65 12.94 -0.27
CA ARG A 25 6.93 13.83 0.87
C ARG A 25 7.74 13.10 1.93
N ARG A 26 8.86 13.70 2.31
CA ARG A 26 9.68 13.17 3.40
C ARG A 26 9.24 13.81 4.72
N PHE A 27 8.96 12.98 5.68
CA PHE A 27 8.70 13.39 7.05
C PHE A 27 9.92 13.08 7.92
N SER A 28 10.22 13.95 8.86
CA SER A 28 11.29 13.72 9.84
C SER A 28 10.93 12.57 10.78
N ARG A 29 11.96 11.99 11.39
CA ARG A 29 11.75 11.05 12.48
C ARG A 29 11.12 11.79 13.68
N LEU A 30 10.35 11.05 14.45
CA LEU A 30 9.86 11.55 15.72
C LEU A 30 11.04 11.77 16.67
N ASP A 31 11.30 13.02 17.03
CA ASP A 31 12.38 13.48 17.88
C ASP A 31 11.89 14.17 19.16
N ARG A 32 10.59 14.14 19.40
CA ARG A 32 9.91 14.80 20.50
C ARG A 32 8.66 14.05 20.94
N ASP A 33 8.21 14.31 22.15
CA ASP A 33 6.94 13.84 22.64
C ASP A 33 5.78 14.50 21.88
N LEU A 34 4.84 13.70 21.44
CA LEU A 34 3.59 14.14 20.83
C LEU A 34 2.42 13.73 21.70
N ARG A 35 1.46 14.63 21.84
CA ARG A 35 0.19 14.33 22.48
C ARG A 35 -0.93 14.49 21.47
N VAL A 36 -1.57 13.39 21.14
CA VAL A 36 -2.66 13.31 20.16
C VAL A 36 -3.75 12.38 20.70
N GLU A 37 -4.96 12.52 20.19
CA GLU A 37 -6.07 11.64 20.59
C GLU A 37 -5.94 10.24 19.99
N ILE A 38 -5.46 10.16 18.73
CA ILE A 38 -5.40 8.88 17.99
C ILE A 38 -4.05 8.74 17.32
N VAL A 39 -3.47 7.57 17.47
CA VAL A 39 -2.24 7.17 16.78
C VAL A 39 -2.58 6.07 15.77
N VAL A 40 -2.18 6.27 14.52
CA VAL A 40 -2.29 5.28 13.45
C VAL A 40 -0.90 4.73 13.15
N ILE A 41 -0.73 3.42 13.23
CA ILE A 41 0.51 2.73 12.91
C ILE A 41 0.39 2.13 11.51
N GLY A 42 1.24 2.61 10.61
CA GLY A 42 1.29 2.22 9.21
C GLY A 42 0.74 3.30 8.28
N ALA A 43 1.58 3.84 7.40
CA ALA A 43 1.25 4.87 6.42
C ALA A 43 1.01 4.27 5.02
N GLY A 44 0.39 3.10 4.96
CA GLY A 44 -0.17 2.53 3.74
C GLY A 44 -1.56 3.10 3.44
N ILE A 45 -2.20 2.61 2.37
CA ILE A 45 -3.51 3.11 1.92
C ILE A 45 -4.56 3.06 3.03
N THR A 46 -4.64 1.97 3.78
CA THR A 46 -5.61 1.79 4.86
C THR A 46 -5.37 2.77 6.01
N GLY A 47 -4.12 2.88 6.47
CA GLY A 47 -3.78 3.79 7.57
C GLY A 47 -3.98 5.25 7.21
N LEU A 48 -3.60 5.66 6.01
CA LEU A 48 -3.79 7.02 5.52
C LEU A 48 -5.28 7.35 5.35
N THR A 49 -6.08 6.42 4.82
CA THR A 49 -7.54 6.61 4.69
C THR A 49 -8.20 6.74 6.06
N ALA A 50 -7.84 5.88 7.00
CA ALA A 50 -8.36 5.95 8.37
C ALA A 50 -7.98 7.28 9.04
N ALA A 51 -6.71 7.68 8.95
CA ALA A 51 -6.23 8.95 9.49
C ALA A 51 -6.96 10.15 8.88
N TYR A 52 -7.16 10.14 7.57
CA TYR A 52 -7.90 11.19 6.86
C TYR A 52 -9.34 11.32 7.36
N LEU A 53 -10.06 10.22 7.47
CA LEU A 53 -11.45 10.21 7.97
C LEU A 53 -11.53 10.67 9.42
N LEU A 54 -10.58 10.29 10.27
CA LEU A 54 -10.51 10.73 11.67
C LEU A 54 -10.25 12.22 11.79
N VAL A 55 -9.37 12.78 10.97
CA VAL A 55 -9.10 14.22 10.92
C VAL A 55 -10.36 14.98 10.44
N LEU A 56 -11.07 14.46 9.44
CA LEU A 56 -12.35 15.03 9.02
C LEU A 56 -13.41 14.98 10.14
N GLY A 57 -13.33 13.97 11.01
CA GLY A 57 -14.15 13.86 12.22
C GLY A 57 -13.75 14.81 13.35
N GLY A 58 -12.72 15.63 13.16
CA GLY A 58 -12.26 16.62 14.14
C GLY A 58 -11.24 16.11 15.15
N HIS A 59 -10.72 14.89 14.97
CA HIS A 59 -9.73 14.30 15.88
C HIS A 59 -8.30 14.76 15.56
N SER A 60 -7.47 14.90 16.59
CA SER A 60 -6.04 15.07 16.44
C SER A 60 -5.39 13.69 16.21
N VAL A 61 -4.72 13.52 15.07
CA VAL A 61 -4.20 12.21 14.62
C VAL A 61 -2.72 12.31 14.31
N ALA A 62 -1.94 11.34 14.77
CA ALA A 62 -0.58 11.12 14.33
C ALA A 62 -0.48 9.79 13.57
N VAL A 63 0.23 9.79 12.45
CA VAL A 63 0.51 8.58 11.67
C VAL A 63 2.00 8.27 11.77
N PHE A 64 2.33 7.06 12.15
CA PHE A 64 3.70 6.56 12.24
C PHE A 64 3.93 5.41 11.28
N ASP A 65 5.05 5.45 10.58
CA ASP A 65 5.54 4.33 9.79
C ASP A 65 7.04 4.16 10.01
N ARG A 66 7.53 2.94 9.90
CA ARG A 66 8.97 2.66 9.99
C ARG A 66 9.73 2.96 8.70
N GLY A 67 9.02 3.15 7.60
CA GLY A 67 9.54 3.52 6.28
C GLY A 67 8.98 4.85 5.81
N ARG A 68 8.90 5.01 4.51
CA ARG A 68 8.24 6.16 3.88
C ARG A 68 6.75 5.91 3.70
N VAL A 69 6.00 7.00 3.57
CA VAL A 69 4.57 6.95 3.28
C VAL A 69 4.33 6.22 1.97
N ALA A 70 3.44 5.23 1.99
CA ALA A 70 3.02 4.41 0.84
C ALA A 70 4.15 3.66 0.09
N GLU A 71 5.36 3.57 0.65
CA GLU A 71 6.52 2.97 -0.03
C GLU A 71 6.47 1.45 -0.12
N ARG A 72 5.73 0.80 0.79
CA ARG A 72 5.66 -0.67 0.86
C ARG A 72 4.61 -1.24 -0.10
N ASP A 73 3.78 -2.13 0.39
CA ASP A 73 2.77 -2.85 -0.40
C ASP A 73 1.85 -1.90 -1.18
N SER A 74 1.47 -0.76 -0.59
CA SER A 74 0.66 0.25 -1.27
C SER A 74 1.39 0.90 -2.44
N GLY A 75 2.70 1.12 -2.33
CA GLY A 75 3.51 1.68 -3.39
C GLY A 75 3.83 0.69 -4.51
N HIS A 76 3.76 -0.61 -4.22
CA HIS A 76 4.05 -1.69 -5.17
C HIS A 76 2.79 -2.40 -5.68
N THR A 77 1.60 -1.89 -5.34
CA THR A 77 0.34 -2.44 -5.86
C THR A 77 0.15 -2.11 -7.34
N SER A 78 -0.56 -2.96 -8.07
CA SER A 78 -1.03 -2.68 -9.43
C SER A 78 -2.17 -1.66 -9.47
N ALA A 79 -2.59 -1.11 -8.33
CA ALA A 79 -3.76 -0.25 -8.16
C ALA A 79 -5.07 -0.89 -8.65
N HIS A 80 -5.14 -2.21 -8.68
CA HIS A 80 -6.34 -2.93 -9.05
C HIS A 80 -7.39 -2.78 -7.95
N LEU A 81 -8.45 -2.03 -8.23
CA LEU A 81 -9.59 -1.86 -7.34
C LEU A 81 -10.64 -2.89 -7.69
N THR A 82 -10.86 -3.85 -6.80
CA THR A 82 -11.86 -4.89 -6.98
C THR A 82 -12.54 -5.22 -5.67
N MET A 83 -13.82 -5.52 -5.75
CA MET A 83 -14.59 -6.09 -4.63
C MET A 83 -14.56 -7.62 -4.66
N VAL A 84 -13.96 -8.21 -5.69
CA VAL A 84 -13.89 -9.65 -5.87
C VAL A 84 -12.52 -10.16 -5.46
N SER A 85 -12.49 -11.19 -4.63
CA SER A 85 -11.26 -11.88 -4.25
C SER A 85 -10.66 -12.61 -5.47
N ASP A 86 -9.33 -12.63 -5.59
CA ASP A 86 -8.61 -13.40 -6.63
C ASP A 86 -8.79 -14.93 -6.47
N ARG A 87 -9.37 -15.36 -5.35
CA ARG A 87 -9.67 -16.76 -5.11
C ARG A 87 -11.03 -17.15 -5.67
N ARG A 88 -11.08 -18.32 -6.31
CA ARG A 88 -12.34 -18.89 -6.78
C ARG A 88 -13.28 -19.11 -5.57
N LEU A 89 -14.58 -18.84 -5.76
CA LEU A 89 -15.61 -19.04 -4.73
C LEU A 89 -15.56 -20.46 -4.14
N SER A 90 -15.30 -21.47 -4.97
CA SER A 90 -15.14 -22.86 -4.52
C SER A 90 -14.03 -23.04 -3.49
N SER A 91 -12.94 -22.28 -3.60
CA SER A 91 -11.83 -22.30 -2.63
C SER A 91 -12.20 -21.58 -1.34
N LEU A 92 -12.95 -20.49 -1.42
CA LEU A 92 -13.44 -19.76 -0.26
C LEU A 92 -14.46 -20.59 0.50
N VAL A 93 -15.40 -21.22 -0.19
CA VAL A 93 -16.40 -22.13 0.41
C VAL A 93 -15.72 -23.30 1.13
N ARG A 94 -14.66 -23.86 0.55
CA ARG A 94 -13.91 -24.95 1.17
C ARG A 94 -13.17 -24.52 2.44
N ALA A 95 -12.61 -23.29 2.44
CA ALA A 95 -11.85 -22.79 3.57
C ALA A 95 -12.70 -22.25 4.71
N TRP A 96 -13.84 -21.60 4.41
CA TRP A 96 -14.63 -20.84 5.39
C TRP A 96 -16.08 -21.30 5.54
N GLY A 97 -16.53 -22.26 4.73
CA GLY A 97 -17.92 -22.69 4.66
C GLY A 97 -18.77 -21.78 3.76
N ARG A 98 -19.93 -22.28 3.37
CA ARG A 98 -20.80 -21.64 2.38
C ARG A 98 -21.37 -20.31 2.86
N ASP A 99 -21.72 -20.19 4.11
CA ASP A 99 -22.37 -18.99 4.64
C ASP A 99 -21.40 -17.80 4.73
N ARG A 100 -20.18 -18.03 5.22
CA ARG A 100 -19.13 -17.00 5.27
C ARG A 100 -18.53 -16.63 3.91
N ALA A 101 -18.64 -17.49 2.92
CA ALA A 101 -18.13 -17.22 1.59
C ALA A 101 -19.12 -16.40 0.72
N ARG A 102 -20.34 -16.15 1.19
CA ARG A 102 -21.38 -15.36 0.54
C ARG A 102 -21.54 -13.95 1.10
N SER A 103 -20.98 -13.69 2.29
CA SER A 103 -20.92 -12.36 2.90
C SER A 103 -19.76 -11.52 2.34
#